data_15a29317dee9dd8204e0fe19fdf5becc
#
_entry.id   15a29317dee9dd8204e0fe19fdf5becc
#
_cell.length_a   1.000
_cell.length_b   1.000
_cell.length_c   1.000
_cell.angle_alpha   90.00
_cell.angle_beta   90.00
_cell.angle_gamma   90.00
#
_symmetry.space_group_name_H-M   'P 1'
#
loop_
_entity.id
_entity.type
_entity.pdbx_description
1 polymer ?
#
loop_
_entity_poly.entity_id
_entity_poly.type
_entity_poly.pdbx_seq_one_letter_code
_entity_poly.pdbx_strand_id
1 'polypeptide(L)'
;MIAVLLGTNPYSFTRLVNQIDGIASDSNIHFYVQLGNTRNIPTYCEYERFIEHEKLIDMLYNSEVVVSHGGFGSICDALMCKKPVVAVPRRPELGESQDFQEELVRELEASDRVIGVYDINQLYSKIQEACTRKFNYESKNNVSKIINAFLRNQNLFI
;
A
#
# COMPACT_ATOMS: atom_id res chain seq x y z
N MET A 1 -4.74 -14.85 2.40
CA MET A 1 -5.33 -13.54 2.76
C MET A 1 -4.44 -12.43 2.22
N ILE A 2 -5.06 -11.36 1.71
CA ILE A 2 -4.37 -10.14 1.27
C ILE A 2 -4.69 -9.02 2.26
N ALA A 3 -3.65 -8.41 2.83
CA ALA A 3 -3.81 -7.24 3.69
C ALA A 3 -3.88 -5.97 2.83
N VAL A 4 -4.78 -5.06 3.19
CA VAL A 4 -4.95 -3.78 2.49
C VAL A 4 -4.79 -2.63 3.47
N LEU A 5 -3.82 -1.75 3.23
CA LEU A 5 -3.50 -0.62 4.11
C LEU A 5 -3.83 0.71 3.43
N LEU A 6 -4.83 1.42 3.94
CA LEU A 6 -5.18 2.76 3.46
C LEU A 6 -4.53 3.88 4.30
N GLY A 7 -3.90 3.52 5.42
CA GLY A 7 -3.24 4.47 6.32
C GLY A 7 -4.23 5.30 7.14
N THR A 8 -3.71 6.31 7.82
CA THR A 8 -4.46 7.20 8.73
C THR A 8 -4.73 8.58 8.15
N ASN A 9 -4.42 8.79 6.87
CA ASN A 9 -4.67 10.05 6.16
C ASN A 9 -6.15 10.46 6.28
N PRO A 10 -6.49 11.74 6.49
CA PRO A 10 -7.88 12.20 6.65
C PRO A 10 -8.71 12.12 5.37
N TYR A 11 -8.08 11.95 4.21
CA TYR A 11 -8.76 11.88 2.92
C TYR A 11 -9.26 10.46 2.60
N SER A 12 -10.42 10.39 1.97
CA SER A 12 -11.01 9.11 1.54
C SER A 12 -10.22 8.49 0.38
N PHE A 13 -10.10 7.17 0.36
CA PHE A 13 -9.48 6.44 -0.75
C PHE A 13 -10.51 5.50 -1.41
N THR A 14 -11.63 6.09 -1.78
CA THR A 14 -12.80 5.40 -2.35
C THR A 14 -12.46 4.56 -3.58
N ARG A 15 -11.59 5.08 -4.45
CA ARG A 15 -11.15 4.39 -5.67
C ARG A 15 -10.53 3.03 -5.37
N LEU A 16 -9.65 2.94 -4.37
CA LEU A 16 -9.02 1.68 -3.99
C LEU A 16 -10.03 0.73 -3.33
N VAL A 17 -10.86 1.22 -2.41
CA VAL A 17 -11.87 0.39 -1.74
C VAL A 17 -12.83 -0.23 -2.74
N ASN A 18 -13.37 0.57 -3.68
CA ASN A 18 -14.30 0.06 -4.68
C ASN A 18 -13.66 -1.02 -5.56
N GLN A 19 -12.39 -0.84 -5.94
CA GLN A 19 -11.69 -1.82 -6.77
C GLN A 19 -11.44 -3.12 -6.01
N ILE A 20 -11.00 -3.04 -4.75
CA ILE A 20 -10.79 -4.23 -3.90
C ILE A 20 -12.10 -4.97 -3.66
N ASP A 21 -13.17 -4.24 -3.35
CA ASP A 21 -14.48 -4.83 -3.08
C ASP A 21 -15.06 -5.53 -4.33
N GLY A 22 -14.86 -4.94 -5.52
CA GLY A 22 -15.19 -5.58 -6.79
C GLY A 22 -14.39 -6.86 -7.04
N ILE A 23 -13.08 -6.85 -6.80
CA ILE A 23 -12.24 -8.04 -6.91
C ILE A 23 -12.70 -9.13 -5.92
N ALA A 24 -13.02 -8.77 -4.68
CA ALA A 24 -13.48 -9.70 -3.66
C ALA A 24 -14.83 -10.34 -4.05
N SER A 25 -15.74 -9.55 -4.63
CA SER A 25 -17.04 -10.05 -5.11
C SER A 25 -16.91 -11.06 -6.26
N ASP A 26 -15.94 -10.88 -7.15
CA ASP A 26 -15.77 -11.67 -8.37
C ASP A 26 -14.76 -12.83 -8.21
N SER A 27 -14.13 -12.94 -7.04
CA SER A 27 -13.10 -13.94 -6.76
C SER A 27 -13.25 -14.53 -5.37
N ASN A 28 -12.52 -15.62 -5.10
CA ASN A 28 -12.44 -16.22 -3.75
C ASN A 28 -11.27 -15.62 -2.92
N ILE A 29 -10.81 -14.43 -3.27
CA ILE A 29 -9.71 -13.79 -2.55
C ILE A 29 -10.24 -13.14 -1.27
N HIS A 30 -9.66 -13.52 -0.15
CA HIS A 30 -9.97 -12.92 1.14
C HIS A 30 -9.10 -11.68 1.37
N PHE A 31 -9.75 -10.52 1.46
CA PHE A 31 -9.12 -9.24 1.80
C PHE A 31 -9.45 -8.82 3.23
N TYR A 32 -8.44 -8.31 3.93
CA TYR A 32 -8.59 -7.65 5.22
C TYR A 32 -8.09 -6.21 5.11
N VAL A 33 -8.97 -5.25 5.34
CA VAL A 33 -8.75 -3.84 5.01
C VAL A 33 -8.61 -2.99 6.28
N GLN A 34 -7.45 -2.34 6.44
CA GLN A 34 -7.31 -1.22 7.36
C GLN A 34 -7.83 0.04 6.65
N LEU A 35 -9.04 0.45 7.00
CA LEU A 35 -9.86 1.40 6.22
C LEU A 35 -9.51 2.87 6.51
N GLY A 36 -9.01 3.17 7.71
CA GLY A 36 -8.72 4.54 8.17
C GLY A 36 -9.96 5.44 8.11
N ASN A 37 -9.76 6.64 7.58
CA ASN A 37 -10.80 7.65 7.42
C ASN A 37 -11.61 7.54 6.13
N THR A 38 -11.39 6.51 5.33
CA THR A 38 -12.14 6.31 4.09
C THR A 38 -13.63 6.12 4.40
N ARG A 39 -14.48 6.86 3.69
CA ARG A 39 -15.92 6.88 3.93
C ARG A 39 -16.61 5.62 3.43
N ASN A 40 -16.22 5.16 2.24
CA ASN A 40 -16.78 3.95 1.66
C ASN A 40 -16.40 2.72 2.48
N ILE A 41 -17.40 1.93 2.81
CA ILE A 41 -17.27 0.66 3.53
C ILE A 41 -17.37 -0.46 2.49
N PRO A 42 -16.41 -1.40 2.43
CA PRO A 42 -16.50 -2.54 1.54
C PRO A 42 -17.62 -3.48 1.99
N THR A 43 -18.22 -4.19 1.04
CA THR A 43 -19.29 -5.16 1.27
C THR A 43 -18.77 -6.59 1.35
N TYR A 44 -17.74 -6.90 0.56
CA TYR A 44 -17.19 -8.25 0.36
C TYR A 44 -15.84 -8.46 1.04
N CYS A 45 -15.32 -7.45 1.76
CA CYS A 45 -14.05 -7.53 2.48
C CYS A 45 -14.27 -7.41 3.99
N GLU A 46 -13.45 -8.10 4.77
CA GLU A 46 -13.32 -7.80 6.19
C GLU A 46 -12.54 -6.50 6.37
N TYR A 47 -12.93 -5.69 7.37
CA TYR A 47 -12.25 -4.43 7.63
C TYR A 47 -12.26 -4.02 9.09
N GLU A 48 -11.25 -3.24 9.45
CA GLU A 48 -11.22 -2.38 10.63
C GLU A 48 -10.82 -0.96 10.22
N ARG A 49 -11.32 0.05 10.94
CA ARG A 49 -10.94 1.43 10.62
C ARG A 49 -9.51 1.71 11.04
N PHE A 50 -9.20 1.45 12.29
CA PHE A 50 -7.87 1.66 12.85
C PHE A 50 -7.44 0.38 13.55
N ILE A 51 -6.22 -0.04 13.29
CA ILE A 51 -5.63 -1.27 13.83
C ILE A 51 -4.44 -0.84 14.69
N GLU A 52 -4.34 -1.36 15.90
CA GLU A 52 -3.17 -1.18 16.73
C GLU A 52 -1.93 -1.76 16.06
N HIS A 53 -0.76 -1.13 16.29
CA HIS A 53 0.45 -1.46 15.54
C HIS A 53 0.87 -2.92 15.68
N GLU A 54 0.80 -3.50 16.88
CA GLU A 54 1.12 -4.92 17.10
C GLU A 54 0.21 -5.84 16.28
N LYS A 55 -1.10 -5.59 16.31
CA LYS A 55 -2.09 -6.33 15.52
C LYS A 55 -1.87 -6.14 14.01
N LEU A 56 -1.48 -4.93 13.60
CA LEU A 56 -1.13 -4.63 12.21
C LEU A 56 0.05 -5.49 11.74
N ILE A 57 1.10 -5.56 12.54
CA ILE A 57 2.29 -6.37 12.23
C ILE A 57 1.93 -7.87 12.15
N ASP A 58 1.12 -8.37 13.08
CA ASP A 58 0.63 -9.76 13.04
C ASP A 58 -0.19 -10.03 11.77
N MET A 59 -1.07 -9.11 11.38
CA MET A 59 -1.84 -9.19 10.14
C MET A 59 -0.91 -9.23 8.92
N LEU A 60 0.12 -8.40 8.89
CA LEU A 60 1.11 -8.38 7.81
C LEU A 60 1.86 -9.71 7.74
N TYR A 61 2.32 -10.26 8.86
CA TYR A 61 3.00 -11.57 8.87
C TYR A 61 2.12 -12.71 8.36
N ASN A 62 0.81 -12.64 8.54
CA ASN A 62 -0.14 -13.65 8.09
C ASN A 62 -0.67 -13.41 6.67
N SER A 63 -0.30 -12.30 6.02
CA SER A 63 -0.70 -11.99 4.65
C SER A 63 0.24 -12.62 3.62
N GLU A 64 -0.26 -12.91 2.44
CA GLU A 64 0.51 -13.37 1.26
C GLU A 64 1.04 -12.19 0.46
N VAL A 65 0.21 -11.16 0.31
CA VAL A 65 0.51 -9.91 -0.39
C VAL A 65 -0.06 -8.77 0.44
N VAL A 66 0.59 -7.62 0.39
CA VAL A 66 0.09 -6.38 0.98
C VAL A 66 -0.22 -5.39 -0.14
N VAL A 67 -1.46 -4.92 -0.20
CA VAL A 67 -1.85 -3.76 -1.01
C VAL A 67 -1.78 -2.54 -0.11
N SER A 68 -0.98 -1.56 -0.46
CA SER A 68 -0.79 -0.35 0.37
C SER A 68 -1.03 0.92 -0.45
N HIS A 69 -1.58 1.96 0.20
CA HIS A 69 -1.44 3.29 -0.36
C HIS A 69 0.05 3.68 -0.46
N GLY A 70 0.38 4.70 -1.25
CA GLY A 70 1.77 5.12 -1.46
C GLY A 70 2.44 5.80 -0.27
N GLY A 71 1.91 5.64 0.94
CA GLY A 71 2.46 6.22 2.16
C GLY A 71 3.63 5.41 2.70
N PHE A 72 4.68 6.13 3.09
CA PHE A 72 5.95 5.57 3.52
C PHE A 72 5.82 4.57 4.69
N GLY A 73 5.10 4.94 5.76
CA GLY A 73 5.00 4.11 6.97
C GLY A 73 4.44 2.72 6.67
N SER A 74 3.29 2.66 6.00
CA SER A 74 2.62 1.39 5.66
C SER A 74 3.45 0.51 4.73
N ILE A 75 4.15 1.12 3.75
CA ILE A 75 5.05 0.38 2.86
C ILE A 75 6.25 -0.16 3.65
N CYS A 76 6.84 0.63 4.54
CA CYS A 76 7.95 0.19 5.38
C CYS A 76 7.57 -0.98 6.27
N ASP A 77 6.45 -0.91 6.97
CA ASP A 77 5.99 -2.00 7.84
C ASP A 77 5.85 -3.31 7.05
N ALA A 78 5.24 -3.25 5.86
CA ALA A 78 5.11 -4.42 4.99
C ALA A 78 6.45 -4.97 4.50
N LEU A 79 7.39 -4.10 4.08
CA LEU A 79 8.72 -4.50 3.64
C LEU A 79 9.57 -5.07 4.79
N MET A 80 9.45 -4.54 6.01
CA MET A 80 10.10 -5.08 7.21
C MET A 80 9.58 -6.49 7.54
N CYS A 81 8.29 -6.74 7.31
CA CYS A 81 7.70 -8.08 7.40
C CYS A 81 8.05 -8.99 6.21
N LYS A 82 8.88 -8.52 5.26
CA LYS A 82 9.29 -9.23 4.04
C LYS A 82 8.10 -9.70 3.20
N LYS A 83 7.08 -8.84 3.07
CA LYS A 83 5.91 -9.14 2.26
C LYS A 83 5.99 -8.50 0.87
N PRO A 84 5.49 -9.19 -0.16
CA PRO A 84 5.25 -8.57 -1.45
C PRO A 84 4.32 -7.38 -1.30
N VAL A 85 4.70 -6.22 -1.83
CA VAL A 85 3.91 -4.98 -1.73
C VAL A 85 3.44 -4.53 -3.11
N VAL A 86 2.14 -4.34 -3.22
CA VAL A 86 1.49 -3.66 -4.35
C VAL A 86 1.09 -2.27 -3.88
N ALA A 87 1.74 -1.24 -4.38
CA ALA A 87 1.57 0.13 -3.93
C ALA A 87 0.68 0.92 -4.90
N VAL A 88 -0.41 1.48 -4.37
CA VAL A 88 -1.36 2.31 -5.11
C VAL A 88 -1.24 3.75 -4.62
N PRO A 89 -0.52 4.64 -5.32
CA PRO A 89 -0.37 6.01 -4.86
C PRO A 89 -1.70 6.75 -4.85
N ARG A 90 -1.93 7.53 -3.77
CA ARG A 90 -3.03 8.48 -3.69
C ARG A 90 -2.77 9.65 -4.63
N ARG A 91 -3.84 10.21 -5.18
CA ARG A 91 -3.80 11.29 -6.17
C ARG A 91 -4.39 12.57 -5.59
N PRO A 92 -3.59 13.65 -5.40
CA PRO A 92 -4.09 14.93 -4.93
C PRO A 92 -5.16 15.54 -5.84
N GLU A 93 -5.02 15.35 -7.16
CA GLU A 93 -6.00 15.83 -8.14
C GLU A 93 -7.38 15.16 -8.03
N LEU A 94 -7.45 14.00 -7.35
CA LEU A 94 -8.70 13.30 -7.02
C LEU A 94 -9.17 13.56 -5.59
N GLY A 95 -8.49 14.45 -4.85
CA GLY A 95 -8.80 14.73 -3.45
C GLY A 95 -8.48 13.59 -2.50
N GLU A 96 -7.56 12.69 -2.86
CA GLU A 96 -7.20 11.51 -2.06
C GLU A 96 -6.08 11.78 -1.06
N SER A 97 -5.31 12.87 -1.25
CA SER A 97 -4.24 13.33 -0.35
C SER A 97 -3.88 14.79 -0.63
N GLN A 98 -3.05 15.39 0.22
CA GLN A 98 -2.36 16.65 -0.06
C GLN A 98 -1.00 16.41 -0.73
N ASP A 99 -0.35 15.28 -0.43
CA ASP A 99 1.00 14.97 -0.87
C ASP A 99 0.99 14.06 -2.10
N PHE A 100 2.01 14.23 -2.94
CA PHE A 100 2.26 13.34 -4.08
C PHE A 100 2.97 12.08 -3.59
N GLN A 101 2.30 10.93 -3.71
CA GLN A 101 2.85 9.63 -3.31
C GLN A 101 3.49 8.86 -4.48
N GLU A 102 3.22 9.28 -5.70
CA GLU A 102 3.64 8.55 -6.91
C GLU A 102 5.16 8.51 -7.07
N GLU A 103 5.87 9.60 -6.75
CA GLU A 103 7.33 9.66 -6.86
C GLU A 103 8.00 8.60 -5.98
N LEU A 104 7.56 8.51 -4.71
CA LEU A 104 8.07 7.48 -3.79
C LEU A 104 7.80 6.07 -4.29
N VAL A 105 6.59 5.82 -4.80
CA VAL A 105 6.24 4.50 -5.33
C VAL A 105 7.11 4.14 -6.53
N ARG A 106 7.37 5.09 -7.45
CA ARG A 106 8.25 4.88 -8.61
C ARG A 106 9.69 4.57 -8.22
N GLU A 107 10.23 5.26 -7.24
CA GLU A 107 11.59 5.01 -6.72
C GLU A 107 11.71 3.62 -6.06
N LEU A 108 10.71 3.21 -5.30
CA LEU A 108 10.68 1.89 -4.68
C LEU A 108 10.48 0.78 -5.72
N GLU A 109 9.68 1.02 -6.77
CA GLU A 109 9.48 0.10 -7.88
C GLU A 109 10.76 -0.05 -8.71
N ALA A 110 11.46 1.04 -9.02
CA ALA A 110 12.75 1.02 -9.71
C ALA A 110 13.83 0.24 -8.94
N SER A 111 13.66 0.10 -7.63
CA SER A 111 14.55 -0.68 -6.76
C SER A 111 14.06 -2.11 -6.50
N ASP A 112 13.08 -2.61 -7.24
CA ASP A 112 12.44 -3.94 -7.08
C ASP A 112 11.88 -4.20 -5.68
N ARG A 113 11.44 -3.14 -4.99
CA ARG A 113 10.89 -3.23 -3.62
C ARG A 113 9.38 -3.40 -3.59
N VAL A 114 8.69 -2.78 -4.54
CA VAL A 114 7.23 -2.82 -4.67
C VAL A 114 6.82 -2.99 -6.12
N ILE A 115 5.55 -3.26 -6.34
CA ILE A 115 4.89 -3.16 -7.65
C ILE A 115 3.97 -1.94 -7.59
N GLY A 116 4.21 -0.94 -8.45
CA GLY A 116 3.37 0.24 -8.56
C GLY A 116 2.09 -0.01 -9.35
N VAL A 117 0.97 0.56 -8.90
CA VAL A 117 -0.31 0.55 -9.63
C VAL A 117 -0.74 1.99 -9.90
N TYR A 118 -0.56 2.42 -11.12
CA TYR A 118 -0.91 3.79 -11.57
C TYR A 118 -2.25 3.84 -12.30
N ASP A 119 -2.69 2.72 -12.87
CA ASP A 119 -4.06 2.50 -13.34
C ASP A 119 -4.74 1.48 -12.44
N ILE A 120 -5.80 1.90 -11.74
CA ILE A 120 -6.49 1.07 -10.76
C ILE A 120 -7.09 -0.21 -11.37
N ASN A 121 -7.41 -0.21 -12.65
CA ASN A 121 -7.94 -1.38 -13.35
C ASN A 121 -6.90 -2.52 -13.46
N GLN A 122 -5.61 -2.22 -13.30
CA GLN A 122 -4.54 -3.20 -13.30
C GLN A 122 -4.32 -3.85 -11.91
N LEU A 123 -5.03 -3.40 -10.88
CA LEU A 123 -4.78 -3.85 -9.51
C LEU A 123 -4.80 -5.38 -9.38
N TYR A 124 -5.81 -6.04 -9.96
CA TYR A 124 -5.93 -7.50 -9.87
C TYR A 124 -4.73 -8.22 -10.50
N SER A 125 -4.33 -7.84 -11.71
CA SER A 125 -3.17 -8.42 -12.38
C SER A 125 -1.86 -8.17 -11.62
N LYS A 126 -1.73 -7.01 -10.98
CA LYS A 126 -0.55 -6.68 -10.16
C LYS A 126 -0.50 -7.44 -8.85
N ILE A 127 -1.64 -7.74 -8.25
CA ILE A 127 -1.72 -8.66 -7.11
C ILE A 127 -1.28 -10.07 -7.52
N GLN A 128 -1.74 -10.57 -8.65
CA GLN A 128 -1.31 -11.88 -9.17
C GLN A 128 0.19 -11.92 -9.48
N GLU A 129 0.74 -10.86 -10.07
CA GLU A 129 2.18 -10.70 -10.29
C GLU A 129 2.95 -10.76 -8.96
N ALA A 130 2.45 -10.08 -7.91
CA ALA A 130 3.09 -10.05 -6.60
C ALA A 130 3.15 -11.43 -5.93
N CYS A 131 2.16 -12.31 -6.15
CA CYS A 131 2.16 -13.67 -5.61
C CYS A 131 3.29 -14.54 -6.15
N THR A 132 3.81 -14.25 -7.34
CA THR A 132 4.80 -15.09 -8.04
C THR A 132 6.17 -14.43 -8.18
N ARG A 133 6.24 -13.10 -8.07
CA ARG A 133 7.48 -12.32 -8.22
C ARG A 133 8.39 -12.49 -7.02
N LYS A 134 9.68 -12.62 -7.26
CA LYS A 134 10.71 -12.54 -6.22
C LYS A 134 11.07 -11.10 -5.96
N PHE A 135 10.95 -10.67 -4.70
CA PHE A 135 11.33 -9.33 -4.26
C PHE A 135 12.70 -9.34 -3.59
N ASN A 136 13.42 -8.25 -3.75
CA ASN A 136 14.68 -8.06 -3.03
C ASN A 136 14.39 -7.39 -1.68
N TYR A 137 14.43 -8.17 -0.60
CA TYR A 137 14.27 -7.67 0.77
C TYR A 137 15.61 -7.36 1.45
N GLU A 138 16.74 -7.51 0.77
CA GLU A 138 18.03 -7.22 1.37
C GLU A 138 18.15 -5.72 1.69
N SER A 139 18.24 -5.43 2.96
CA SER A 139 18.42 -4.10 3.52
C SER A 139 19.90 -3.68 3.44
N LYS A 140 20.41 -3.52 2.25
CA LYS A 140 21.64 -2.73 2.08
C LYS A 140 21.22 -1.26 2.11
N ASN A 141 21.14 -0.65 3.32
CA ASN A 141 21.18 0.81 3.58
C ASN A 141 20.51 1.78 2.54
N ASN A 142 19.79 1.24 1.55
CA ASN A 142 19.26 2.03 0.45
C ASN A 142 17.90 2.63 0.75
N VAL A 143 17.05 1.95 1.54
CA VAL A 143 15.72 2.52 1.89
C VAL A 143 15.93 3.82 2.67
N SER A 144 16.80 3.82 3.67
CA SER A 144 17.16 5.05 4.41
C SER A 144 17.78 6.11 3.51
N LYS A 145 18.55 5.73 2.48
CA LYS A 145 19.12 6.67 1.52
C LYS A 145 18.08 7.23 0.57
N ILE A 146 17.18 6.39 0.05
CA ILE A 146 16.06 6.82 -0.82
C ILE A 146 15.16 7.78 -0.06
N ILE A 147 14.83 7.46 1.19
CA ILE A 147 14.01 8.31 2.05
C ILE A 147 14.72 9.63 2.35
N ASN A 148 15.98 9.58 2.76
CA ASN A 148 16.74 10.80 3.05
C ASN A 148 16.90 11.67 1.80
N ALA A 149 17.08 11.09 0.62
CA ALA A 149 17.09 11.82 -0.64
C ALA A 149 15.73 12.46 -0.93
N PHE A 150 14.64 11.70 -0.78
CA PHE A 150 13.28 12.21 -0.94
C PHE A 150 12.96 13.35 0.03
N LEU A 151 13.24 13.18 1.33
CA LEU A 151 13.02 14.20 2.35
C LEU A 151 13.87 15.47 2.12
N ARG A 152 15.10 15.32 1.64
CA ARG A 152 15.97 16.46 1.28
C ARG A 152 15.43 17.24 0.07
N ASN A 153 14.90 16.54 -0.94
CA ASN A 153 14.32 17.17 -2.13
C ASN A 153 13.01 17.91 -1.81
N GLN A 154 12.31 17.54 -0.75
CA GLN A 154 11.07 18.21 -0.30
C GLN A 154 11.32 19.41 0.61
N ASN A 155 12.57 19.84 0.85
CA ASN A 155 12.94 20.92 1.80
C ASN A 155 12.30 20.78 3.20
N LEU A 156 12.07 19.54 3.67
CA LEU A 156 11.43 19.25 4.94
C LEU A 156 12.40 19.24 6.15
N PHE A 157 13.64 19.66 5.94
CA PHE A 157 14.60 19.95 7.01
C PHE A 157 15.10 21.40 6.87
N ILE A 158 14.57 22.25 7.71
CA ILE A 158 15.23 23.49 8.14
C ILE A 158 15.96 23.20 9.44
#